data_189e238654547ae73b77775edfc2fb57
#
_entry.id   189e238654547ae73b77775edfc2fb57
#
_cell.length_a   1.000
_cell.length_b   1.000
_cell.length_c   1.000
_cell.angle_alpha   90.00
_cell.angle_beta   90.00
_cell.angle_gamma   90.00
#
_symmetry.space_group_name_H-M   'P 1'
#
loop_
_entity.id
_entity.type
_entity.pdbx_description
1 polymer ?
#
loop_
_entity_poly.entity_id
_entity_poly.type
_entity_poly.pdbx_seq_one_letter_code
_entity_poly.pdbx_strand_id
1 'polypeptide(L)'
;MTVNITYTDGESIETDITMADRVRFDITRPRQKWPDAQEAPFLALSFWAWAALARQKKTEINFDDWYLTVSDIERLEDDDVEDQADPTPATPSPTD
;
A
#
# COMPACT_ATOMS: atom_id res chain seq x y z
N MET A 1 5.32 1.55 -5.15
CA MET A 1 4.55 2.64 -4.52
C MET A 1 5.02 2.82 -3.09
N THR A 2 5.52 3.99 -2.78
CA THR A 2 6.02 4.30 -1.44
C THR A 2 4.95 5.02 -0.65
N VAL A 3 4.76 4.62 0.60
CA VAL A 3 3.78 5.26 1.48
C VAL A 3 4.45 5.63 2.80
N ASN A 4 3.91 6.65 3.44
CA ASN A 4 4.29 7.05 4.78
C ASN A 4 3.12 6.75 5.71
N ILE A 5 3.35 5.93 6.72
CA ILE A 5 2.33 5.50 7.67
C ILE A 5 2.55 6.26 8.97
N THR A 6 1.52 6.98 9.41
CA THR A 6 1.56 7.68 10.69
C THR A 6 0.67 6.93 11.67
N TYR A 7 1.25 6.62 12.83
CA TYR A 7 0.53 5.91 13.88
C TYR A 7 -0.13 6.87 14.84
N THR A 8 -1.09 6.37 15.61
CA THR A 8 -1.84 7.20 16.55
C THR A 8 -0.97 7.77 17.68
N ASP A 9 0.21 7.16 17.93
CA ASP A 9 1.15 7.66 18.93
C ASP A 9 2.09 8.72 18.38
N GLY A 10 1.95 9.09 17.10
CA GLY A 10 2.79 10.11 16.48
C GLY A 10 3.99 9.59 15.74
N GLU A 11 4.30 8.31 15.86
CA GLU A 11 5.40 7.70 15.12
C GLU A 11 5.02 7.53 13.66
N SER A 12 6.02 7.47 12.79
CA SER A 12 5.75 7.22 11.38
C SER A 12 6.83 6.34 10.80
N ILE A 13 6.49 5.66 9.69
CA ILE A 13 7.40 4.78 8.99
C ILE A 13 7.06 4.80 7.51
N GLU A 14 8.09 4.78 6.67
CA GLU A 14 7.92 4.65 5.23
C GLU A 14 8.12 3.20 4.83
N THR A 15 7.36 2.77 3.85
CA THR A 15 7.55 1.43 3.30
C THR A 15 7.16 1.43 1.83
N ASP A 16 7.63 0.43 1.10
CA ASP A 16 7.38 0.31 -0.31
C ASP A 16 6.43 -0.86 -0.56
N ILE A 17 5.29 -0.56 -1.17
CA ILE A 17 4.27 -1.55 -1.51
C ILE A 17 4.63 -2.14 -2.87
N THR A 18 4.71 -3.46 -2.94
CA THR A 18 5.06 -4.18 -4.16
C THR A 18 3.87 -4.95 -4.69
N MET A 19 4.05 -5.55 -5.85
CA MET A 19 3.03 -6.41 -6.45
C MET A 19 2.65 -7.56 -5.51
N ALA A 20 3.64 -8.11 -4.79
CA ALA A 20 3.36 -9.21 -3.87
C ALA A 20 2.36 -8.80 -2.81
N ASP A 21 2.42 -7.56 -2.34
CA ASP A 21 1.50 -7.07 -1.32
C ASP A 21 0.08 -6.94 -1.88
N ARG A 22 -0.03 -6.50 -3.12
CA ARG A 22 -1.32 -6.37 -3.78
C ARG A 22 -1.96 -7.73 -4.05
N VAL A 23 -1.14 -8.69 -4.48
CA VAL A 23 -1.63 -10.05 -4.72
C VAL A 23 -2.12 -10.66 -3.42
N ARG A 24 -1.41 -10.40 -2.33
CA ARG A 24 -1.83 -10.91 -1.03
C ARG A 24 -3.22 -10.40 -0.66
N PHE A 25 -3.52 -9.14 -0.97
CA PHE A 25 -4.85 -8.59 -0.75
C PHE A 25 -5.89 -9.35 -1.58
N ASP A 26 -5.59 -9.56 -2.86
CA ASP A 26 -6.54 -10.24 -3.75
C ASP A 26 -6.82 -11.67 -3.30
N ILE A 27 -5.82 -12.35 -2.73
CA ILE A 27 -5.99 -13.71 -2.21
C ILE A 27 -6.80 -13.70 -0.91
N THR A 28 -6.54 -12.72 -0.05
CA THR A 28 -7.17 -12.65 1.27
C THR A 28 -8.61 -12.17 1.20
N ARG A 29 -8.88 -11.27 0.27
CA ARG A 29 -10.17 -10.59 0.17
C ARG A 29 -11.38 -11.54 0.17
N PRO A 30 -11.40 -12.57 -0.68
CA PRO A 30 -12.58 -13.46 -0.69
C PRO A 30 -12.76 -14.21 0.62
N ARG A 31 -11.67 -14.57 1.29
CA ARG A 31 -11.75 -15.29 2.56
C ARG A 31 -12.38 -14.43 3.65
N GLN A 32 -12.16 -13.13 3.59
CA GLN A 32 -12.69 -12.18 4.55
C GLN A 32 -14.02 -11.58 4.08
N LYS A 33 -14.42 -11.89 2.86
CA LYS A 33 -15.62 -11.32 2.25
C LYS A 33 -15.55 -9.81 2.15
N TRP A 34 -14.35 -9.32 1.88
CA TRP A 34 -14.11 -7.89 1.69
C TRP A 34 -14.43 -7.48 0.26
N PRO A 35 -14.85 -6.22 0.04
CA PRO A 35 -14.98 -5.68 -1.31
C PRO A 35 -13.61 -5.51 -1.96
N ASP A 36 -13.61 -5.23 -3.27
CA ASP A 36 -12.35 -5.07 -3.97
C ASP A 36 -11.76 -3.67 -3.72
N ALA A 37 -10.55 -3.45 -4.26
CA ALA A 37 -9.82 -2.21 -4.01
C ALA A 37 -10.55 -0.99 -4.56
N GLN A 38 -11.32 -1.18 -5.61
CA GLN A 38 -12.05 -0.07 -6.23
C GLN A 38 -13.21 0.37 -5.35
N GLU A 39 -13.86 -0.57 -4.70
CA GLU A 39 -14.99 -0.28 -3.82
C GLU A 39 -14.55 0.17 -2.44
N ALA A 40 -13.42 -0.32 -1.98
CA ALA A 40 -12.91 0.00 -0.65
C ALA A 40 -11.43 0.37 -0.72
N PRO A 41 -11.12 1.55 -1.27
CA PRO A 41 -9.72 1.92 -1.49
C PRO A 41 -8.91 2.07 -0.20
N PHE A 42 -9.54 2.52 0.89
CA PHE A 42 -8.81 2.65 2.15
C PHE A 42 -8.50 1.29 2.77
N LEU A 43 -9.41 0.33 2.63
CA LEU A 43 -9.14 -1.02 3.07
C LEU A 43 -7.97 -1.61 2.29
N ALA A 44 -8.00 -1.45 0.97
CA ALA A 44 -6.93 -1.98 0.12
C ALA A 44 -5.59 -1.33 0.44
N LEU A 45 -5.56 0.00 0.55
CA LEU A 45 -4.31 0.71 0.81
C LEU A 45 -3.73 0.31 2.16
N SER A 46 -4.57 0.26 3.19
CA SER A 46 -4.10 -0.11 4.52
C SER A 46 -3.60 -1.55 4.55
N PHE A 47 -4.29 -2.47 3.89
CA PHE A 47 -3.84 -3.85 3.83
C PHE A 47 -2.52 -3.97 3.08
N TRP A 48 -2.39 -3.28 1.95
CA TRP A 48 -1.14 -3.30 1.18
C TRP A 48 0.03 -2.82 2.04
N ALA A 49 -0.17 -1.73 2.80
CA ALA A 49 0.88 -1.18 3.65
C ALA A 49 1.25 -2.18 4.75
N TRP A 50 0.25 -2.76 5.40
CA TRP A 50 0.50 -3.77 6.43
C TRP A 50 1.24 -4.98 5.85
N ALA A 51 0.81 -5.45 4.67
CA ALA A 51 1.44 -6.61 4.05
C ALA A 51 2.90 -6.33 3.73
N ALA A 52 3.21 -5.10 3.30
CA ALA A 52 4.59 -4.72 3.03
C ALA A 52 5.43 -4.76 4.31
N LEU A 53 4.89 -4.25 5.41
CA LEU A 53 5.60 -4.30 6.69
C LEU A 53 5.75 -5.72 7.18
N ALA A 54 4.71 -6.53 7.06
CA ALA A 54 4.78 -7.93 7.50
C ALA A 54 5.79 -8.71 6.68
N ARG A 55 5.80 -8.48 5.36
CA ARG A 55 6.76 -9.14 4.48
C ARG A 55 8.20 -8.81 4.86
N GLN A 56 8.42 -7.57 5.28
CA GLN A 56 9.75 -7.11 5.69
C GLN A 56 10.06 -7.41 7.15
N LYS A 57 9.11 -8.07 7.83
CA LYS A 57 9.24 -8.42 9.24
C LYS A 57 9.38 -7.21 10.14
N LYS A 58 8.72 -6.12 9.75
CA LYS A 58 8.71 -4.89 10.55
C LYS A 58 7.49 -4.80 11.45
N THR A 59 6.55 -5.75 11.33
CA THR A 59 5.42 -5.85 12.25
C THR A 59 5.09 -7.32 12.43
N GLU A 60 4.63 -7.67 13.64
CA GLU A 60 4.16 -9.02 13.96
C GLU A 60 2.68 -9.00 14.35
N ILE A 61 2.07 -7.82 14.32
CA ILE A 61 0.66 -7.67 14.65
C ILE A 61 -0.17 -8.06 13.44
N ASN A 62 -1.32 -8.72 13.66
CA ASN A 62 -2.18 -9.05 12.53
C ASN A 62 -2.86 -7.78 12.01
N PHE A 63 -3.42 -7.88 10.80
CA PHE A 63 -3.99 -6.71 10.14
C PHE A 63 -5.14 -6.10 10.95
N ASP A 64 -6.00 -6.94 11.52
CA ASP A 64 -7.17 -6.45 12.24
C ASP A 64 -6.81 -5.56 13.42
N ASP A 65 -5.68 -5.85 14.07
CA ASP A 65 -5.21 -5.04 15.18
C ASP A 65 -4.35 -3.88 14.69
N TRP A 66 -3.61 -4.10 13.61
CA TRP A 66 -2.63 -3.11 13.14
C TRP A 66 -3.30 -1.83 12.64
N TYR A 67 -4.37 -1.95 11.84
CA TYR A 67 -4.94 -0.73 11.23
C TYR A 67 -5.57 0.18 12.29
N LEU A 68 -5.92 -0.36 13.45
CA LEU A 68 -6.46 0.45 14.54
C LEU A 68 -5.40 1.36 15.15
N THR A 69 -4.13 1.07 14.94
CA THR A 69 -3.04 1.90 15.44
C THR A 69 -2.61 2.97 14.43
N VAL A 70 -3.20 2.97 13.26
CA VAL A 70 -2.79 3.87 12.17
C VAL A 70 -3.69 5.10 12.15
N SER A 71 -3.06 6.26 12.12
CA SER A 71 -3.76 7.54 12.03
C SER A 71 -3.96 7.94 10.57
N ASP A 72 -2.96 7.69 9.73
CA ASP A 72 -3.01 8.11 8.33
C ASP A 72 -2.00 7.34 7.51
N ILE A 73 -2.28 7.17 6.22
CA ILE A 73 -1.33 6.61 5.28
C ILE A 73 -1.29 7.54 4.08
N GLU A 74 -0.12 8.08 3.82
CA GLU A 74 0.07 9.04 2.76
C GLU A 74 0.88 8.40 1.64
N ARG A 75 0.38 8.49 0.41
CA ARG A 75 1.13 8.00 -0.75
C ARG A 75 2.13 9.06 -1.13
N LEU A 76 3.40 8.68 -1.16
CA LEU A 76 4.46 9.60 -1.52
C LEU A 76 4.65 9.57 -3.02
N GLU A 77 4.90 10.75 -3.60
CA GLU A 77 5.16 10.85 -5.03
C GLU A 77 6.54 10.32 -5.31
N ASP A 78 6.61 9.33 -6.22
CA ASP A 78 7.89 8.84 -6.72
C ASP A 78 8.05 9.41 -8.10
N ASP A 79 9.01 10.06 -8.29
CA ASP A 79 9.19 10.66 -9.59
C ASP A 79 9.44 9.67 -10.72
N ASP A 80 8.51 9.44 -10.03
CA ASP A 80 8.44 8.70 -10.70
C ASP A 80 8.09 8.06 -11.26
N VAL A 81 7.92 8.10 -11.13
CA VAL A 81 7.63 7.35 -11.55
C VAL A 81 7.23 6.70 -11.98
N GLU A 82 7.29 6.86 -11.89
CA GLU A 82 7.20 6.15 -12.38
C GLU A 82 6.78 5.45 -12.66
N ASP A 83 6.55 5.81 -12.52
CA ASP A 83 6.43 5.03 -12.94
C ASP A 83 5.84 4.61 -13.38
N GLN A 84 5.78 5.02 -13.27
CA GLN A 84 5.62 4.52 -13.86
C GLN A 84 5.36 4.15 -14.43
N ALA A 85 5.15 4.77 -14.31
CA ALA A 85 5.30 4.38 -15.00
C ALA A 85 5.05 4.35 -15.48
N ASP A 86 5.06 4.92 -15.59
CA ASP A 86 5.31 4.85 -16.35
C ASP A 86 5.26 4.92 -16.89
N PRO A 87 5.25 5.14 -16.85
CA PRO A 87 5.53 5.21 -17.50
C PRO A 87 5.24 5.35 -18.09
N THR A 88 5.21 5.88 -18.27
CA THR A 88 5.50 6.02 -19.06
C THR A 88 5.27 6.20 -19.63
N PRO A 89 5.32 6.40 -19.75
CA PRO A 89 5.53 6.58 -20.48
C PRO A 89 5.22 6.75 -20.95
N ALA A 90 5.13 7.31 -20.77
CA ALA A 90 5.44 7.33 -21.44
C ALA A 90 5.21 7.66 -21.92
N THR A 91 5.25 8.23 -21.87
CA THR A 91 5.55 8.41 -22.51
C THR A 91 5.35 8.71 -23.05
N PRO A 92 5.46 9.10 -23.00
CA PRO A 92 5.69 9.37 -23.69
C PRO A 92 5.52 9.60 -24.21
N SER A 93 5.53 9.98 -24.06
CA SER A 93 5.86 10.10 -24.80
C SER A 93 5.68 10.38 -25.40
N PRO A 94 5.84 10.80 -25.56
CA PRO A 94 6.00 10.97 -26.28
C PRO A 94 5.88 10.98 -26.81
N THR A 95 5.95 11.26 -26.74
CA THR A 95 6.21 11.09 -27.39
C THR A 95 6.15 10.82 -27.70
N ASP A 96 6.22 11.15 -27.80
CA ASP A 96 6.50 10.75 -28.31
C ASP A 96 6.51 10.50 -28.61
#